data_3c926196a621526ac2292d19ce7c21b6
#
_entry.id   3c926196a621526ac2292d19ce7c21b6
#
_cell.length_a   1.000
_cell.length_b   1.000
_cell.length_c   1.000
_cell.angle_alpha   90.00
_cell.angle_beta   90.00
_cell.angle_gamma   90.00
#
_symmetry.space_group_name_H-M   'P 1'
#
loop_
_entity.id
_entity.type
_entity.pdbx_description
1 polymer ?
#
loop_
_entity_poly.entity_id
_entity_poly.type
_entity_poly.pdbx_seq_one_letter_code
_entity_poly.pdbx_strand_id
1 'polypeptide(L)'
;MVTNKRKRRESFGAIRQRSSGRYQASYVGPDGERHNAPQTFDGITDARGWLAVQQARIIDGTWSEFDTARAEQSGKGRGLTFADYAADWVSTRTNRHGDHLRPRTIAEYRRLIAGPLLPFADARLTAITPDQVRAWYSSMIEAGTKTQAARAYELLKSILSTATLDGRIKVNPCQIRGGASASTGKKVEPPTAAELQTMIDAIAPRFQAAVTLAAWAGLRYGELTELRRRDLELVENGDGTRSIVVNVSRAVVHVPRIGFIVGPTKSEAGVRSVVLPPHVNGLVEKHLSENVGRSADSLLFPSAGGSGHLAQSAFYKHWNPARHAAERGDMPWHALRHYGATRAALAGATLKELQARLGHSTVAAAMRYQHTAGRDEELARRMSELA
;
A
#
# COMPACT_ATOMS: atom_id res chain seq x y z
N MET A 1 -68.57 35.85 19.34
CA MET A 1 -67.79 34.82 20.15
C MET A 1 -66.66 34.27 19.29
N VAL A 2 -65.45 34.70 19.52
CA VAL A 2 -64.26 34.20 18.80
C VAL A 2 -63.76 32.97 19.59
N THR A 3 -63.90 31.79 19.06
CA THR A 3 -63.42 30.55 19.67
C THR A 3 -61.90 30.48 19.47
N ASN A 4 -61.19 30.65 20.58
CA ASN A 4 -59.76 30.55 20.68
C ASN A 4 -59.36 29.02 20.56
N LYS A 5 -58.97 28.55 19.37
CA LYS A 5 -58.46 27.17 19.17
C LYS A 5 -57.13 27.08 19.89
N ARG A 6 -57.08 26.41 21.07
CA ARG A 6 -55.88 26.05 21.79
C ARG A 6 -54.99 25.24 20.82
N LYS A 7 -53.80 25.79 20.49
CA LYS A 7 -52.75 25.05 19.75
C LYS A 7 -52.41 23.78 20.52
N ARG A 8 -52.61 22.64 19.90
CA ARG A 8 -52.19 21.32 20.45
C ARG A 8 -50.67 21.35 20.66
N ARG A 9 -50.20 21.24 21.89
CA ARG A 9 -48.78 21.09 22.21
C ARG A 9 -48.31 19.74 21.68
N GLU A 10 -47.18 19.75 20.97
CA GLU A 10 -46.51 18.48 20.57
C GLU A 10 -46.03 17.75 21.81
N SER A 11 -46.09 16.43 21.80
CA SER A 11 -45.63 15.59 22.92
C SER A 11 -44.10 15.53 23.03
N PHE A 12 -43.40 15.72 21.93
CA PHE A 12 -41.94 15.79 21.86
C PHE A 12 -41.50 16.87 20.89
N GLY A 13 -40.56 17.72 21.31
CA GLY A 13 -40.02 18.80 20.50
C GLY A 13 -40.97 19.98 20.28
N ALA A 14 -40.67 20.85 19.33
CA ALA A 14 -41.42 22.02 18.97
C ALA A 14 -41.45 22.22 17.45
N ILE A 15 -42.61 22.68 16.92
CA ILE A 15 -42.78 23.03 15.51
C ILE A 15 -43.20 24.48 15.42
N ARG A 16 -42.48 25.29 14.62
CA ARG A 16 -42.77 26.72 14.37
C ARG A 16 -42.97 26.95 12.88
N GLN A 17 -44.05 27.62 12.52
CA GLN A 17 -44.25 28.12 11.16
C GLN A 17 -43.43 29.40 10.96
N ARG A 18 -42.68 29.47 9.87
CA ARG A 18 -41.91 30.65 9.48
C ARG A 18 -42.73 31.59 8.61
N SER A 19 -42.26 32.82 8.41
CA SER A 19 -42.89 33.81 7.52
C SER A 19 -43.02 33.33 6.06
N SER A 20 -42.16 32.41 5.64
CA SER A 20 -42.21 31.73 4.33
C SER A 20 -43.34 30.67 4.21
N GLY A 21 -44.14 30.46 5.24
CA GLY A 21 -45.17 29.43 5.28
C GLY A 21 -44.66 28.04 5.63
N ARG A 22 -43.37 27.79 5.58
CA ARG A 22 -42.71 26.48 5.90
C ARG A 22 -42.64 26.24 7.41
N TYR A 23 -42.51 24.99 7.80
CA TYR A 23 -42.40 24.53 9.20
C TYR A 23 -40.99 24.20 9.59
N GLN A 24 -40.52 24.67 10.73
CA GLN A 24 -39.27 24.28 11.37
C GLN A 24 -39.56 23.46 12.61
N ALA A 25 -38.93 22.31 12.71
CA ALA A 25 -38.97 21.44 13.89
C ALA A 25 -37.69 21.57 14.71
N SER A 26 -37.80 21.42 16.03
CA SER A 26 -36.65 21.36 16.95
C SER A 26 -37.02 20.51 18.18
N TYR A 27 -35.98 19.92 18.83
CA TYR A 27 -36.13 19.19 20.08
C TYR A 27 -34.93 19.46 21.00
N VAL A 28 -35.01 19.05 22.26
CA VAL A 28 -33.88 19.05 23.20
C VAL A 28 -33.33 17.62 23.28
N GLY A 29 -32.04 17.46 22.99
CA GLY A 29 -31.36 16.19 22.98
C GLY A 29 -31.02 15.67 24.39
N PRO A 30 -30.49 14.44 24.51
CA PRO A 30 -29.95 13.91 25.76
C PRO A 30 -28.77 14.71 26.34
N ASP A 31 -28.08 15.49 25.50
CA ASP A 31 -27.02 16.45 25.84
C ASP A 31 -27.53 17.72 26.51
N GLY A 32 -28.83 17.92 26.59
CA GLY A 32 -29.47 19.11 27.12
C GLY A 32 -29.54 20.30 26.13
N GLU A 33 -28.99 20.16 24.93
CA GLU A 33 -28.95 21.21 23.91
C GLU A 33 -30.16 21.14 22.96
N ARG A 34 -30.47 22.28 22.35
CA ARG A 34 -31.58 22.37 21.36
C ARG A 34 -31.09 22.08 19.95
N HIS A 35 -31.58 21.01 19.36
CA HIS A 35 -31.31 20.57 17.99
C HIS A 35 -32.44 20.98 17.06
N ASN A 36 -32.10 21.66 15.99
CA ASN A 36 -33.07 22.08 14.94
C ASN A 36 -33.04 21.05 13.80
N ALA A 37 -34.17 20.87 13.13
CA ALA A 37 -34.20 20.11 11.88
C ALA A 37 -33.29 20.79 10.84
N PRO A 38 -32.48 20.01 10.08
CA PRO A 38 -31.54 20.57 9.09
C PRO A 38 -32.22 21.25 7.91
N GLN A 39 -33.52 21.05 7.75
CA GLN A 39 -34.33 21.64 6.72
C GLN A 39 -35.69 22.07 7.26
N THR A 40 -36.37 23.00 6.54
CA THR A 40 -37.76 23.32 6.80
C THR A 40 -38.68 22.43 5.99
N PHE A 41 -39.88 22.16 6.50
CA PHE A 41 -40.86 21.24 5.89
C PHE A 41 -42.01 22.01 5.27
N ASP A 42 -42.59 21.51 4.19
CA ASP A 42 -43.74 22.11 3.53
C ASP A 42 -45.02 21.80 4.31
N GLY A 43 -45.09 20.65 5.01
CA GLY A 43 -46.21 20.23 5.81
C GLY A 43 -45.87 20.05 7.30
N ILE A 44 -46.82 20.35 8.18
CA ILE A 44 -46.67 20.07 9.63
C ILE A 44 -46.54 18.59 9.94
N THR A 45 -47.13 17.74 9.09
CA THR A 45 -47.05 16.27 9.21
C THR A 45 -45.63 15.77 9.01
N ASP A 46 -44.90 16.32 8.03
CA ASP A 46 -43.52 15.97 7.76
C ASP A 46 -42.59 16.39 8.90
N ALA A 47 -42.84 17.60 9.46
CA ALA A 47 -42.15 18.09 10.64
C ALA A 47 -42.37 17.20 11.86
N ARG A 48 -43.60 16.65 12.06
CA ARG A 48 -43.89 15.67 13.10
C ARG A 48 -43.21 14.33 12.86
N GLY A 49 -43.20 13.86 11.62
CA GLY A 49 -42.51 12.65 11.23
C GLY A 49 -40.99 12.70 11.58
N TRP A 50 -40.36 13.86 11.29
CA TRP A 50 -38.97 14.05 11.67
C TRP A 50 -38.76 14.00 13.20
N LEU A 51 -39.61 14.67 13.99
CA LEU A 51 -39.56 14.66 15.46
C LEU A 51 -39.76 13.22 16.01
N ALA A 52 -40.66 12.46 15.45
CA ALA A 52 -40.89 11.06 15.87
C ALA A 52 -39.67 10.16 15.63
N VAL A 53 -38.96 10.36 14.53
CA VAL A 53 -37.69 9.65 14.24
C VAL A 53 -36.62 10.00 15.26
N GLN A 54 -36.49 11.28 15.64
CA GLN A 54 -35.49 11.69 16.65
C GLN A 54 -35.86 11.14 18.03
N GLN A 55 -37.13 11.14 18.39
CA GLN A 55 -37.63 10.55 19.64
C GLN A 55 -37.33 9.04 19.70
N ALA A 56 -37.57 8.30 18.62
CA ALA A 56 -37.26 6.88 18.53
C ALA A 56 -35.75 6.62 18.74
N ARG A 57 -34.88 7.39 18.10
CA ARG A 57 -33.42 7.28 18.26
C ARG A 57 -32.96 7.51 19.71
N ILE A 58 -33.60 8.46 20.42
CA ILE A 58 -33.32 8.71 21.84
C ILE A 58 -33.74 7.51 22.68
N ILE A 59 -34.92 6.96 22.42
CA ILE A 59 -35.48 5.80 23.15
C ILE A 59 -34.62 4.56 22.92
N ASP A 60 -34.18 4.31 21.67
CA ASP A 60 -33.38 3.14 21.28
C ASP A 60 -31.89 3.29 21.64
N GLY A 61 -31.47 4.42 22.23
CA GLY A 61 -30.06 4.70 22.58
C GLY A 61 -29.12 4.86 21.36
N THR A 62 -29.66 5.02 20.15
CA THR A 62 -28.89 5.23 18.89
C THR A 62 -28.68 6.70 18.55
N TRP A 63 -29.14 7.62 19.43
CA TRP A 63 -28.92 9.05 19.27
C TRP A 63 -27.47 9.41 19.52
N SER A 64 -26.84 10.21 18.64
CA SER A 64 -25.48 10.74 18.83
C SER A 64 -25.42 12.23 18.48
N GLU A 65 -24.68 13.00 19.28
CA GLU A 65 -24.43 14.43 19.08
C GLU A 65 -23.73 14.70 17.73
N PHE A 66 -22.83 13.81 17.34
CA PHE A 66 -22.09 13.91 16.08
C PHE A 66 -22.98 13.78 14.84
N ASP A 67 -24.07 12.99 14.90
CA ASP A 67 -25.00 12.83 13.80
C ASP A 67 -25.86 14.08 13.61
N THR A 68 -26.20 14.81 14.69
CA THR A 68 -26.96 16.06 14.63
C THR A 68 -26.10 17.23 14.19
N ALA A 69 -24.89 17.42 14.72
CA ALA A 69 -23.99 18.49 14.31
C ALA A 69 -23.55 18.32 12.83
N ARG A 70 -23.36 17.10 12.38
CA ARG A 70 -22.99 16.79 10.99
C ARG A 70 -24.17 16.94 10.02
N ALA A 71 -25.42 16.65 10.45
CA ALA A 71 -26.63 16.94 9.69
C ALA A 71 -26.89 18.46 9.55
N GLU A 72 -26.55 19.25 10.55
CA GLU A 72 -26.64 20.71 10.52
C GLU A 72 -25.60 21.37 9.61
N GLN A 73 -24.38 20.86 9.58
CA GLN A 73 -23.31 21.29 8.64
C GLN A 73 -23.60 20.85 7.20
N SER A 74 -24.27 19.70 6.98
CA SER A 74 -24.68 19.22 5.66
C SER A 74 -25.95 19.89 5.11
N GLY A 75 -26.56 20.80 5.85
CA GLY A 75 -27.77 21.60 5.48
C GLY A 75 -27.65 22.53 4.28
N LYS A 76 -26.52 22.49 3.54
CA LYS A 76 -26.41 23.01 2.17
C LYS A 76 -26.42 21.80 1.21
N GLY A 77 -27.58 21.34 0.83
CA GLY A 77 -27.98 20.60 -0.38
C GLY A 77 -27.05 19.63 -1.11
N ARG A 78 -25.81 19.37 -0.65
CA ARG A 78 -24.86 18.41 -1.21
C ARG A 78 -24.63 17.27 -0.21
N GLY A 79 -25.25 16.09 -0.47
CA GLY A 79 -24.88 14.86 0.26
C GLY A 79 -23.39 14.58 0.12
N LEU A 80 -22.80 13.83 1.10
CA LEU A 80 -21.40 13.47 1.17
C LEU A 80 -20.90 12.89 -0.17
N THR A 81 -19.93 13.56 -0.80
CA THR A 81 -19.35 13.11 -2.06
C THR A 81 -18.34 11.99 -1.82
N PHE A 82 -18.03 11.22 -2.86
CA PHE A 82 -16.98 10.22 -2.78
C PHE A 82 -15.61 10.85 -2.46
N ALA A 83 -15.30 12.00 -3.06
CA ALA A 83 -14.02 12.68 -2.82
C ALA A 83 -13.85 13.09 -1.35
N ASP A 84 -14.89 13.69 -0.75
CA ASP A 84 -14.84 14.12 0.65
C ASP A 84 -14.68 12.93 1.60
N TYR A 85 -15.49 11.87 1.40
CA TYR A 85 -15.41 10.65 2.20
C TYR A 85 -14.06 9.92 2.02
N ALA A 86 -13.57 9.81 0.79
CA ALA A 86 -12.29 9.15 0.51
C ALA A 86 -11.10 9.90 1.11
N ALA A 87 -11.12 11.25 1.12
CA ALA A 87 -10.08 12.06 1.75
C ALA A 87 -10.01 11.83 3.26
N ASP A 88 -11.17 11.84 3.93
CA ASP A 88 -11.30 11.53 5.36
C ASP A 88 -10.86 10.09 5.66
N TRP A 89 -11.35 9.13 4.87
CA TRP A 89 -10.98 7.72 4.99
C TRP A 89 -9.47 7.49 4.88
N VAL A 90 -8.77 8.15 3.95
CA VAL A 90 -7.31 8.03 3.81
C VAL A 90 -6.58 8.63 5.01
N SER A 91 -7.10 9.70 5.60
CA SER A 91 -6.47 10.38 6.74
C SER A 91 -6.60 9.61 8.05
N THR A 92 -7.71 8.88 8.23
CA THR A 92 -8.06 8.16 9.46
C THR A 92 -7.74 6.66 9.40
N ARG A 93 -7.50 6.13 8.19
CA ARG A 93 -7.30 4.69 7.98
C ARG A 93 -6.07 4.17 8.68
N THR A 94 -6.24 3.07 9.42
CA THR A 94 -5.16 2.28 10.02
C THR A 94 -4.92 0.97 9.25
N ASN A 95 -3.76 0.37 9.48
CA ASN A 95 -3.46 -0.98 9.00
C ASN A 95 -4.13 -2.04 9.91
N ARG A 96 -3.94 -3.33 9.60
CA ARG A 96 -4.49 -4.46 10.40
C ARG A 96 -3.97 -4.53 11.85
N HIS A 97 -2.94 -3.77 12.20
CA HIS A 97 -2.33 -3.73 13.53
C HIS A 97 -2.74 -2.48 14.30
N GLY A 98 -3.59 -1.62 13.72
CA GLY A 98 -4.02 -0.36 14.33
C GLY A 98 -3.08 0.83 14.07
N ASP A 99 -1.93 0.63 13.38
CA ASP A 99 -1.01 1.72 13.09
C ASP A 99 -1.49 2.56 11.90
N HIS A 100 -1.07 3.81 11.84
CA HIS A 100 -1.28 4.66 10.67
C HIS A 100 -0.69 4.05 9.39
N LEU A 101 -1.34 4.33 8.27
CA LEU A 101 -0.81 3.90 6.97
C LEU A 101 0.56 4.53 6.70
N ARG A 102 1.45 3.76 6.07
CA ARG A 102 2.77 4.26 5.67
C ARG A 102 2.63 5.40 4.65
N PRO A 103 3.50 6.44 4.70
CA PRO A 103 3.41 7.60 3.80
C PRO A 103 3.31 7.25 2.31
N ARG A 104 4.02 6.21 1.86
CA ARG A 104 3.93 5.72 0.48
C ARG A 104 2.56 5.16 0.13
N THR A 105 1.90 4.48 1.06
CA THR A 105 0.55 3.95 0.85
C THR A 105 -0.46 5.10 0.75
N ILE A 106 -0.35 6.10 1.63
CA ILE A 106 -1.18 7.30 1.60
C ILE A 106 -0.99 8.05 0.26
N ALA A 107 0.24 8.23 -0.18
CA ALA A 107 0.54 8.87 -1.46
C ALA A 107 -0.06 8.11 -2.65
N GLU A 108 0.02 6.77 -2.64
CA GLU A 108 -0.57 5.94 -3.69
C GLU A 108 -2.11 5.99 -3.68
N TYR A 109 -2.74 5.95 -2.51
CA TYR A 109 -4.19 6.08 -2.40
C TYR A 109 -4.67 7.45 -2.92
N ARG A 110 -3.99 8.53 -2.52
CA ARG A 110 -4.30 9.88 -3.03
C ARG A 110 -4.14 9.96 -4.54
N ARG A 111 -3.10 9.35 -5.09
CA ARG A 111 -2.86 9.28 -6.55
C ARG A 111 -3.98 8.54 -7.28
N LEU A 112 -4.44 7.40 -6.73
CA LEU A 112 -5.53 6.61 -7.32
C LEU A 112 -6.86 7.36 -7.23
N ILE A 113 -7.14 8.07 -6.14
CA ILE A 113 -8.36 8.87 -5.98
C ILE A 113 -8.36 10.06 -6.95
N ALA A 114 -7.25 10.78 -7.05
CA ALA A 114 -7.12 11.96 -7.92
C ALA A 114 -6.98 11.61 -9.43
N GLY A 115 -6.73 10.36 -9.77
CA GLY A 115 -6.57 9.88 -11.14
C GLY A 115 -7.68 8.90 -11.54
N PRO A 116 -7.42 7.58 -11.47
CA PRO A 116 -8.38 6.58 -11.93
C PRO A 116 -9.78 6.67 -11.33
N LEU A 117 -9.92 7.11 -10.07
CA LEU A 117 -11.20 7.24 -9.38
C LEU A 117 -11.84 8.62 -9.50
N LEU A 118 -11.21 9.54 -10.23
CA LEU A 118 -11.75 10.88 -10.48
C LEU A 118 -13.20 10.89 -11.02
N PRO A 119 -13.64 9.95 -11.88
CA PRO A 119 -15.03 9.90 -12.34
C PRO A 119 -16.08 9.76 -11.23
N PHE A 120 -15.69 9.27 -10.05
CA PHE A 120 -16.58 9.16 -8.89
C PHE A 120 -16.51 10.36 -7.94
N ALA A 121 -15.55 11.28 -8.12
CA ALA A 121 -15.21 12.32 -7.13
C ALA A 121 -16.43 13.11 -6.64
N ASP A 122 -17.23 13.63 -7.56
CA ASP A 122 -18.40 14.48 -7.26
C ASP A 122 -19.69 13.68 -7.04
N ALA A 123 -19.64 12.37 -7.24
CA ALA A 123 -20.80 11.51 -7.03
C ALA A 123 -21.12 11.39 -5.53
N ARG A 124 -22.39 11.49 -5.17
CA ARG A 124 -22.84 11.14 -3.82
C ARG A 124 -22.59 9.66 -3.58
N LEU A 125 -22.12 9.28 -2.39
CA LEU A 125 -21.90 7.88 -2.05
C LEU A 125 -23.10 6.96 -2.36
N THR A 126 -24.31 7.47 -2.07
CA THR A 126 -25.59 6.77 -2.32
C THR A 126 -25.99 6.68 -3.78
N ALA A 127 -25.35 7.49 -4.67
CA ALA A 127 -25.64 7.51 -6.09
C ALA A 127 -24.69 6.62 -6.91
N ILE A 128 -23.60 6.11 -6.30
CA ILE A 128 -22.68 5.19 -6.99
C ILE A 128 -23.36 3.83 -7.14
N THR A 129 -23.61 3.43 -8.39
CA THR A 129 -24.32 2.18 -8.71
C THR A 129 -23.34 1.08 -9.18
N PRO A 130 -23.71 -0.21 -9.09
CA PRO A 130 -22.92 -1.31 -9.64
C PRO A 130 -22.67 -1.17 -11.15
N ASP A 131 -23.63 -0.60 -11.90
CA ASP A 131 -23.49 -0.38 -13.36
C ASP A 131 -22.42 0.66 -13.65
N GLN A 132 -22.40 1.76 -12.94
CA GLN A 132 -21.36 2.79 -13.08
C GLN A 132 -19.96 2.20 -12.76
N VAL A 133 -19.86 1.40 -11.70
CA VAL A 133 -18.58 0.74 -11.34
C VAL A 133 -18.15 -0.23 -12.45
N ARG A 134 -19.07 -1.00 -13.04
CA ARG A 134 -18.77 -1.91 -14.15
C ARG A 134 -18.33 -1.15 -15.41
N ALA A 135 -19.07 -0.11 -15.78
CA ALA A 135 -18.74 0.70 -16.97
C ALA A 135 -17.37 1.36 -16.84
N TRP A 136 -17.09 1.97 -15.69
CA TRP A 136 -15.78 2.54 -15.38
C TRP A 136 -14.66 1.49 -15.44
N TYR A 137 -14.87 0.32 -14.84
CA TYR A 137 -13.87 -0.74 -14.84
C TYR A 137 -13.58 -1.26 -16.26
N SER A 138 -14.62 -1.46 -17.08
CA SER A 138 -14.49 -1.88 -18.48
C SER A 138 -13.70 -0.86 -19.30
N SER A 139 -13.99 0.44 -19.15
CA SER A 139 -13.24 1.49 -19.86
C SER A 139 -11.75 1.49 -19.51
N MET A 140 -11.40 1.22 -18.26
CA MET A 140 -10.01 1.08 -17.81
C MET A 140 -9.32 -0.15 -18.43
N ILE A 141 -10.05 -1.26 -18.60
CA ILE A 141 -9.54 -2.48 -19.26
C ILE A 141 -9.33 -2.22 -20.75
N GLU A 142 -10.29 -1.60 -21.43
CA GLU A 142 -10.21 -1.23 -22.86
C GLU A 142 -9.04 -0.27 -23.15
N ALA A 143 -8.76 0.64 -22.22
CA ALA A 143 -7.58 1.51 -22.26
C ALA A 143 -6.24 0.77 -22.01
N GLY A 144 -6.23 -0.55 -21.82
CA GLY A 144 -5.02 -1.36 -21.61
C GLY A 144 -4.41 -1.21 -20.21
N THR A 145 -5.09 -0.57 -19.25
CA THR A 145 -4.56 -0.26 -17.91
C THR A 145 -4.98 -1.27 -16.84
N LYS A 146 -5.03 -2.57 -17.17
CA LYS A 146 -5.56 -3.65 -16.34
C LYS A 146 -5.03 -3.66 -14.89
N THR A 147 -3.72 -3.48 -14.70
CA THR A 147 -3.12 -3.47 -13.36
C THR A 147 -3.56 -2.25 -12.55
N GLN A 148 -3.68 -1.09 -13.20
CA GLN A 148 -4.15 0.14 -12.56
C GLN A 148 -5.64 0.03 -12.22
N ALA A 149 -6.44 -0.52 -13.13
CA ALA A 149 -7.87 -0.79 -12.92
C ALA A 149 -8.09 -1.66 -11.67
N ALA A 150 -7.36 -2.78 -11.56
CA ALA A 150 -7.48 -3.67 -10.41
C ALA A 150 -7.10 -2.99 -9.07
N ARG A 151 -6.02 -2.21 -9.03
CA ARG A 151 -5.61 -1.46 -7.83
C ARG A 151 -6.60 -0.38 -7.45
N ALA A 152 -7.10 0.38 -8.44
CA ALA A 152 -8.10 1.41 -8.21
C ALA A 152 -9.43 0.80 -7.74
N TYR A 153 -9.84 -0.33 -8.33
CA TYR A 153 -11.02 -1.08 -7.92
C TYR A 153 -10.90 -1.62 -6.49
N GLU A 154 -9.75 -2.18 -6.11
CA GLU A 154 -9.48 -2.63 -4.74
C GLU A 154 -9.63 -1.48 -3.73
N LEU A 155 -9.08 -0.32 -4.05
CA LEU A 155 -9.20 0.88 -3.22
C LEU A 155 -10.64 1.36 -3.13
N LEU A 156 -11.35 1.50 -4.27
CA LEU A 156 -12.76 1.90 -4.33
C LEU A 156 -13.61 0.95 -3.48
N LYS A 157 -13.42 -0.36 -3.66
CA LYS A 157 -14.13 -1.40 -2.90
C LYS A 157 -13.87 -1.27 -1.40
N SER A 158 -12.63 -1.00 -1.00
CA SER A 158 -12.25 -0.85 0.41
C SER A 158 -12.90 0.39 1.04
N ILE A 159 -12.87 1.53 0.35
CA ILE A 159 -13.52 2.77 0.80
C ILE A 159 -15.03 2.56 0.95
N LEU A 160 -15.69 2.00 -0.08
CA LEU A 160 -17.14 1.79 -0.06
C LEU A 160 -17.57 0.67 0.89
N SER A 161 -16.70 -0.31 1.20
CA SER A 161 -16.96 -1.27 2.28
C SER A 161 -17.00 -0.59 3.64
N THR A 162 -16.07 0.33 3.91
CA THR A 162 -16.11 1.13 5.14
C THR A 162 -17.36 2.01 5.17
N ALA A 163 -17.71 2.64 4.04
CA ALA A 163 -18.95 3.44 3.95
C ALA A 163 -20.23 2.61 4.23
N THR A 164 -20.21 1.31 3.89
CA THR A 164 -21.31 0.39 4.24
C THR A 164 -21.33 0.11 5.74
N LEU A 165 -20.17 -0.15 6.37
CA LEU A 165 -20.06 -0.36 7.82
C LEU A 165 -20.47 0.88 8.60
N ASP A 166 -20.11 2.08 8.10
CA ASP A 166 -20.51 3.38 8.68
C ASP A 166 -21.99 3.73 8.43
N GLY A 167 -22.77 2.85 7.78
CA GLY A 167 -24.19 3.09 7.46
C GLY A 167 -24.43 4.21 6.44
N ARG A 168 -23.40 4.66 5.70
CA ARG A 168 -23.50 5.72 4.69
C ARG A 168 -24.16 5.23 3.40
N ILE A 169 -23.97 3.96 3.08
CA ILE A 169 -24.63 3.25 1.97
C ILE A 169 -25.12 1.90 2.46
N LYS A 170 -26.20 1.38 1.85
CA LYS A 170 -26.80 0.12 2.26
C LYS A 170 -26.01 -1.10 1.79
N VAL A 171 -25.43 -1.03 0.58
CA VAL A 171 -24.72 -2.13 -0.07
C VAL A 171 -23.53 -1.56 -0.82
N ASN A 172 -22.40 -2.25 -0.78
CA ASN A 172 -21.23 -1.87 -1.56
C ASN A 172 -21.47 -2.17 -3.06
N PRO A 173 -21.41 -1.15 -3.95
CA PRO A 173 -21.62 -1.34 -5.38
C PRO A 173 -20.46 -2.04 -6.11
N CYS A 174 -19.31 -2.25 -5.47
CA CYS A 174 -18.16 -2.94 -6.03
C CYS A 174 -18.35 -4.47 -6.02
N GLN A 175 -19.07 -5.00 -7.00
CA GLN A 175 -19.48 -6.40 -7.10
C GLN A 175 -18.79 -7.18 -8.22
N ILE A 176 -17.73 -6.64 -8.84
CA ILE A 176 -16.99 -7.31 -9.92
C ILE A 176 -16.17 -8.46 -9.34
N ARG A 177 -16.49 -9.71 -9.75
CA ARG A 177 -15.75 -10.90 -9.34
C ARG A 177 -14.33 -10.84 -9.92
N GLY A 178 -13.31 -10.99 -9.08
CA GLY A 178 -11.90 -10.92 -9.51
C GLY A 178 -11.41 -9.52 -9.90
N GLY A 179 -12.23 -8.45 -9.78
CA GLY A 179 -11.86 -7.09 -10.20
C GLY A 179 -10.64 -6.50 -9.48
N ALA A 180 -10.36 -6.93 -8.26
CA ALA A 180 -9.16 -6.52 -7.51
C ALA A 180 -7.88 -7.32 -7.90
N SER A 181 -7.98 -8.31 -8.78
CA SER A 181 -6.85 -9.14 -9.19
C SER A 181 -6.45 -8.82 -10.63
N ALA A 182 -5.19 -8.44 -10.83
CA ALA A 182 -4.62 -8.27 -12.17
C ALA A 182 -3.43 -9.23 -12.35
N SER A 183 -3.67 -10.37 -12.96
CA SER A 183 -2.57 -11.16 -13.51
C SER A 183 -2.20 -10.60 -14.88
N THR A 184 -0.95 -10.22 -15.06
CA THR A 184 -0.41 -9.80 -16.37
C THR A 184 0.00 -10.99 -17.23
N GLY A 185 -0.02 -12.22 -16.65
CA GLY A 185 0.44 -13.44 -17.34
C GLY A 185 1.96 -13.50 -17.54
N LYS A 186 2.69 -12.39 -17.40
CA LYS A 186 4.14 -12.37 -17.58
C LYS A 186 4.83 -13.02 -16.36
N LYS A 187 5.41 -14.17 -16.59
CA LYS A 187 6.41 -14.73 -15.64
C LYS A 187 7.72 -14.00 -15.87
N VAL A 188 8.25 -13.43 -14.82
CA VAL A 188 9.60 -12.85 -14.84
C VAL A 188 10.58 -13.97 -14.56
N GLU A 189 11.34 -14.35 -15.58
CA GLU A 189 12.43 -15.32 -15.41
C GLU A 189 13.67 -14.62 -14.84
N PRO A 190 14.32 -15.21 -13.81
CA PRO A 190 15.58 -14.69 -13.30
C PRO A 190 16.65 -14.81 -14.41
N PRO A 191 17.70 -13.96 -14.38
CA PRO A 191 18.79 -14.08 -15.33
C PRO A 191 19.56 -15.40 -15.14
N THR A 192 20.22 -15.87 -16.18
CA THR A 192 21.27 -16.88 -16.09
C THR A 192 22.53 -16.29 -15.43
N ALA A 193 23.50 -17.12 -15.07
CA ALA A 193 24.77 -16.65 -14.51
C ALA A 193 25.55 -15.79 -15.52
N ALA A 194 25.53 -16.18 -16.80
CA ALA A 194 26.18 -15.43 -17.88
C ALA A 194 25.53 -14.07 -18.11
N GLU A 195 24.19 -14.00 -18.17
CA GLU A 195 23.45 -12.74 -18.29
C GLU A 195 23.72 -11.83 -17.10
N LEU A 196 23.74 -12.37 -15.86
CA LEU A 196 24.06 -11.58 -14.67
C LEU A 196 25.49 -10.99 -14.76
N GLN A 197 26.48 -11.79 -15.18
CA GLN A 197 27.85 -11.31 -15.35
C GLN A 197 27.94 -10.23 -16.41
N THR A 198 27.30 -10.41 -17.55
CA THR A 198 27.22 -9.37 -18.60
C THR A 198 26.62 -8.06 -18.07
N MET A 199 25.56 -8.13 -17.23
CA MET A 199 25.00 -6.93 -16.58
C MET A 199 25.97 -6.26 -15.61
N ILE A 200 26.71 -7.04 -14.83
CA ILE A 200 27.74 -6.54 -13.89
C ILE A 200 28.86 -5.85 -14.65
N ASP A 201 29.31 -6.42 -15.76
CA ASP A 201 30.42 -5.86 -16.56
C ASP A 201 29.99 -4.60 -17.32
N ALA A 202 28.74 -4.56 -17.80
CA ALA A 202 28.21 -3.45 -18.58
C ALA A 202 27.75 -2.24 -17.75
N ILE A 203 27.44 -2.42 -16.45
CA ILE A 203 27.01 -1.30 -15.61
C ILE A 203 28.20 -0.44 -15.17
N ALA A 204 27.96 0.85 -14.93
CA ALA A 204 29.00 1.73 -14.40
C ALA A 204 29.67 1.14 -13.16
N PRO A 205 31.04 1.17 -13.03
CA PRO A 205 31.79 0.47 -11.97
C PRO A 205 31.24 0.71 -10.55
N ARG A 206 30.84 1.94 -10.23
CA ARG A 206 30.24 2.29 -8.93
C ARG A 206 28.94 1.58 -8.62
N PHE A 207 28.31 0.89 -9.57
CA PHE A 207 27.05 0.16 -9.39
C PHE A 207 27.17 -1.36 -9.59
N GLN A 208 28.37 -1.88 -9.90
CA GLN A 208 28.59 -3.31 -10.02
C GLN A 208 28.24 -4.04 -8.72
N ALA A 209 28.67 -3.50 -7.57
CA ALA A 209 28.31 -4.05 -6.27
C ALA A 209 26.80 -3.97 -5.98
N ALA A 210 26.07 -3.00 -6.54
CA ALA A 210 24.62 -2.91 -6.38
C ALA A 210 23.90 -4.10 -7.05
N VAL A 211 24.30 -4.45 -8.29
CA VAL A 211 23.76 -5.60 -9.02
C VAL A 211 24.10 -6.90 -8.28
N THR A 212 25.37 -7.02 -7.86
CA THR A 212 25.87 -8.18 -7.12
C THR A 212 25.11 -8.40 -5.80
N LEU A 213 24.97 -7.35 -4.98
CA LEU A 213 24.25 -7.45 -3.70
C LEU A 213 22.73 -7.72 -3.90
N ALA A 214 22.11 -7.11 -4.91
CA ALA A 214 20.72 -7.40 -5.21
C ALA A 214 20.50 -8.85 -5.63
N ALA A 215 21.43 -9.43 -6.40
CA ALA A 215 21.38 -10.80 -6.85
C ALA A 215 21.69 -11.78 -5.72
N TRP A 216 22.83 -11.63 -5.04
CA TRP A 216 23.32 -12.64 -4.12
C TRP A 216 22.81 -12.50 -2.67
N ALA A 217 22.57 -11.28 -2.18
CA ALA A 217 21.89 -11.08 -0.88
C ALA A 217 20.36 -10.97 -1.00
N GLY A 218 19.83 -10.95 -2.24
CA GLY A 218 18.39 -10.91 -2.48
C GLY A 218 17.73 -9.63 -1.98
N LEU A 219 18.40 -8.49 -2.08
CA LEU A 219 17.92 -7.20 -1.53
C LEU A 219 16.81 -6.58 -2.36
N ARG A 220 15.82 -5.98 -1.67
CA ARG A 220 14.87 -5.06 -2.33
C ARG A 220 15.57 -3.75 -2.65
N TYR A 221 15.11 -3.03 -3.67
CA TYR A 221 15.73 -1.75 -4.09
C TYR A 221 15.87 -0.77 -2.91
N GLY A 222 14.82 -0.59 -2.11
CA GLY A 222 14.87 0.31 -0.96
C GLY A 222 15.74 -0.17 0.19
N GLU A 223 15.95 -1.47 0.35
CA GLU A 223 16.92 -2.04 1.29
C GLU A 223 18.34 -1.74 0.80
N LEU A 224 18.63 -2.05 -0.47
CA LEU A 224 19.93 -1.83 -1.10
C LEU A 224 20.38 -0.37 -1.02
N THR A 225 19.49 0.58 -1.36
CA THR A 225 19.83 2.00 -1.41
C THR A 225 19.87 2.70 -0.05
N GLU A 226 19.46 2.02 1.02
CA GLU A 226 19.65 2.46 2.40
C GLU A 226 20.85 1.78 3.07
N LEU A 227 21.48 0.76 2.47
CA LEU A 227 22.66 0.14 3.07
C LEU A 227 23.75 1.17 3.33
N ARG A 228 24.33 1.08 4.51
CA ARG A 228 25.43 1.90 4.99
C ARG A 228 26.66 1.06 5.25
N ARG A 229 27.83 1.68 5.30
CA ARG A 229 29.11 0.96 5.58
C ARG A 229 28.99 0.03 6.79
N ARG A 230 28.38 0.47 7.89
CA ARG A 230 28.21 -0.32 9.12
C ARG A 230 27.30 -1.53 8.96
N ASP A 231 26.53 -1.61 7.90
CA ASP A 231 25.62 -2.73 7.64
C ASP A 231 26.35 -3.90 6.94
N LEU A 232 27.60 -3.71 6.53
CA LEU A 232 28.48 -4.76 6.01
C LEU A 232 29.54 -5.09 7.05
N GLU A 233 29.51 -6.32 7.53
CA GLU A 233 30.47 -6.86 8.51
C GLU A 233 31.39 -7.82 7.80
N LEU A 234 32.70 -7.61 7.95
CA LEU A 234 33.74 -8.53 7.45
C LEU A 234 34.14 -9.45 8.61
N VAL A 235 33.85 -10.72 8.46
CA VAL A 235 34.11 -11.74 9.46
C VAL A 235 35.27 -12.64 8.98
N GLU A 236 36.32 -12.76 9.78
CA GLU A 236 37.38 -13.71 9.53
C GLU A 236 36.95 -15.11 10.03
N ASN A 237 36.97 -16.07 9.15
CA ASN A 237 36.62 -17.46 9.45
C ASN A 237 37.84 -18.18 10.08
N GLY A 238 37.58 -19.25 10.81
CA GLY A 238 38.65 -20.02 11.45
C GLY A 238 39.65 -20.71 10.49
N ASP A 239 39.34 -20.77 9.20
CA ASP A 239 40.17 -21.28 8.12
C ASP A 239 40.99 -20.17 7.40
N GLY A 240 40.95 -18.94 7.91
CA GLY A 240 41.65 -17.79 7.33
C GLY A 240 40.93 -17.17 6.13
N THR A 241 39.78 -17.67 5.73
CA THR A 241 38.93 -17.02 4.71
C THR A 241 38.10 -15.89 5.33
N ARG A 242 37.57 -14.98 4.47
CA ARG A 242 36.71 -13.92 4.90
C ARG A 242 35.30 -14.11 4.39
N SER A 243 34.32 -13.79 5.23
CA SER A 243 32.91 -13.71 4.87
C SER A 243 32.43 -12.28 5.01
N ILE A 244 31.56 -11.84 4.10
CA ILE A 244 30.84 -10.58 4.23
C ILE A 244 29.40 -10.89 4.65
N VAL A 245 29.00 -10.32 5.78
CA VAL A 245 27.62 -10.38 6.28
C VAL A 245 26.92 -9.07 5.99
N VAL A 246 25.79 -9.13 5.31
CA VAL A 246 24.95 -7.97 5.01
C VAL A 246 23.79 -7.92 5.99
N ASN A 247 23.79 -6.92 6.86
CA ASN A 247 22.78 -6.70 7.89
C ASN A 247 21.68 -5.76 7.37
N VAL A 248 20.48 -6.29 7.14
CA VAL A 248 19.33 -5.56 6.63
C VAL A 248 18.37 -5.23 7.76
N SER A 249 18.27 -3.97 8.16
CA SER A 249 17.36 -3.51 9.23
C SER A 249 16.41 -2.40 8.78
N ARG A 250 16.73 -1.71 7.69
CA ARG A 250 16.04 -0.51 7.22
C ARG A 250 15.79 -0.56 5.73
N ALA A 251 14.91 0.30 5.26
CA ALA A 251 14.71 0.56 3.85
C ALA A 251 14.37 2.04 3.63
N VAL A 252 14.73 2.58 2.49
CA VAL A 252 14.32 3.91 2.06
C VAL A 252 13.26 3.83 0.98
N VAL A 253 12.28 4.73 1.05
CA VAL A 253 11.26 4.90 0.00
C VAL A 253 11.22 6.36 -0.42
N HIS A 254 11.10 6.60 -1.72
CA HIS A 254 10.84 7.94 -2.23
C HIS A 254 9.32 8.17 -2.29
N VAL A 255 8.85 9.23 -1.64
CA VAL A 255 7.46 9.66 -1.64
C VAL A 255 7.37 10.99 -2.40
N PRO A 256 6.55 11.08 -3.47
CA PRO A 256 6.40 12.32 -4.23
C PRO A 256 6.07 13.51 -3.33
N ARG A 257 6.68 14.66 -3.57
CA ARG A 257 6.56 15.92 -2.82
C ARG A 257 7.09 15.91 -1.38
N ILE A 258 7.44 14.75 -0.81
CA ILE A 258 8.02 14.62 0.54
C ILE A 258 9.52 14.30 0.45
N GLY A 259 9.94 13.52 -0.55
CA GLY A 259 11.31 13.08 -0.70
C GLY A 259 11.56 11.66 -0.17
N PHE A 260 12.78 11.41 0.29
CA PHE A 260 13.20 10.12 0.81
C PHE A 260 12.84 9.97 2.29
N ILE A 261 12.20 8.86 2.62
CA ILE A 261 11.86 8.49 4.00
C ILE A 261 12.55 7.17 4.31
N VAL A 262 13.42 7.18 5.30
CA VAL A 262 14.02 5.97 5.87
C VAL A 262 13.10 5.42 6.95
N GLY A 263 12.90 4.14 6.95
CA GLY A 263 12.06 3.48 7.95
C GLY A 263 12.41 1.99 8.09
N PRO A 264 11.71 1.28 8.98
CA PRO A 264 11.89 -0.15 9.12
C PRO A 264 11.56 -0.87 7.82
N THR A 265 12.06 -2.09 7.67
CA THR A 265 11.69 -2.98 6.55
C THR A 265 10.17 -3.17 6.45
N LYS A 266 9.70 -3.66 5.31
CA LYS A 266 8.25 -3.82 5.06
C LYS A 266 7.56 -4.73 6.08
N SER A 267 8.27 -5.70 6.63
CA SER A 267 7.80 -6.64 7.64
C SER A 267 8.93 -6.92 8.63
N GLU A 268 8.61 -7.40 9.80
CA GLU A 268 9.57 -7.82 10.80
C GLU A 268 10.56 -8.88 10.26
N ALA A 269 10.07 -9.85 9.48
CA ALA A 269 10.91 -10.82 8.77
C ALA A 269 11.89 -10.16 7.76
N GLY A 270 11.72 -8.90 7.43
CA GLY A 270 12.66 -8.15 6.59
C GLY A 270 13.97 -7.81 7.30
N VAL A 271 13.99 -7.75 8.63
CA VAL A 271 15.22 -7.61 9.44
C VAL A 271 15.94 -8.95 9.41
N ARG A 272 17.14 -8.96 8.84
CA ARG A 272 17.90 -10.20 8.61
C ARG A 272 19.37 -9.93 8.34
N SER A 273 20.19 -10.93 8.55
CA SER A 273 21.60 -10.98 8.15
C SER A 273 21.77 -12.01 7.04
N VAL A 274 22.53 -11.67 6.01
CA VAL A 274 22.78 -12.52 4.84
C VAL A 274 24.27 -12.63 4.59
N VAL A 275 24.82 -13.82 4.69
CA VAL A 275 26.21 -14.10 4.32
C VAL A 275 26.33 -14.16 2.80
N LEU A 276 27.29 -13.42 2.23
CA LEU A 276 27.55 -13.45 0.79
C LEU A 276 28.35 -14.69 0.40
N PRO A 277 28.14 -15.23 -0.81
CA PRO A 277 29.04 -16.24 -1.36
C PRO A 277 30.47 -15.69 -1.51
N PRO A 278 31.52 -16.46 -1.18
CA PRO A 278 32.92 -15.97 -1.18
C PRO A 278 33.39 -15.34 -2.49
N HIS A 279 32.93 -15.88 -3.63
CA HIS A 279 33.36 -15.40 -4.96
C HIS A 279 32.97 -13.94 -5.28
N VAL A 280 32.04 -13.34 -4.52
CA VAL A 280 31.64 -11.91 -4.73
C VAL A 280 32.30 -10.97 -3.72
N ASN A 281 33.00 -11.47 -2.72
CA ASN A 281 33.59 -10.64 -1.66
C ASN A 281 34.55 -9.58 -2.21
N GLY A 282 35.48 -9.97 -3.10
CA GLY A 282 36.47 -9.06 -3.67
C GLY A 282 35.84 -7.85 -4.39
N LEU A 283 34.72 -8.04 -5.11
CA LEU A 283 34.01 -6.94 -5.77
C LEU A 283 33.38 -6.00 -4.74
N VAL A 284 32.80 -6.55 -3.66
CA VAL A 284 32.16 -5.75 -2.60
C VAL A 284 33.22 -5.00 -1.77
N GLU A 285 34.35 -5.63 -1.44
CA GLU A 285 35.47 -4.99 -0.74
C GLU A 285 36.06 -3.85 -1.58
N LYS A 286 36.26 -4.08 -2.88
CA LYS A 286 36.69 -3.03 -3.81
C LYS A 286 35.71 -1.85 -3.81
N HIS A 287 34.42 -2.11 -3.88
CA HIS A 287 33.40 -1.08 -3.80
C HIS A 287 33.46 -0.28 -2.49
N LEU A 288 33.62 -0.95 -1.35
CA LEU A 288 33.76 -0.31 -0.04
C LEU A 288 35.00 0.58 0.04
N SER A 289 36.11 0.21 -0.59
CA SER A 289 37.34 0.99 -0.57
C SER A 289 37.30 2.20 -1.50
N GLU A 290 36.73 2.04 -2.70
CA GLU A 290 36.83 3.03 -3.77
C GLU A 290 35.61 3.97 -3.83
N ASN A 291 34.41 3.51 -3.46
CA ASN A 291 33.16 4.22 -3.74
C ASN A 291 32.36 4.61 -2.49
N VAL A 292 32.76 4.15 -1.30
CA VAL A 292 32.00 4.39 -0.06
C VAL A 292 32.80 5.25 0.91
N GLY A 293 32.20 6.30 1.41
CA GLY A 293 32.83 7.16 2.42
C GLY A 293 33.26 6.36 3.68
N ARG A 294 34.23 6.90 4.42
CA ARG A 294 34.84 6.20 5.58
C ARG A 294 33.93 6.13 6.82
N SER A 295 32.93 7.03 6.92
CA SER A 295 32.01 7.02 8.05
C SER A 295 31.15 5.75 8.06
N ALA A 296 30.87 5.23 9.25
CA ALA A 296 29.97 4.10 9.44
C ALA A 296 28.56 4.34 8.84
N ASP A 297 28.13 5.59 8.81
CA ASP A 297 26.84 6.02 8.26
C ASP A 297 26.87 6.34 6.75
N SER A 298 28.03 6.22 6.08
CA SER A 298 28.12 6.45 4.64
C SER A 298 27.27 5.44 3.88
N LEU A 299 26.39 5.95 2.99
CA LEU A 299 25.59 5.10 2.09
C LEU A 299 26.52 4.33 1.14
N LEU A 300 26.21 3.06 0.87
CA LEU A 300 26.92 2.28 -0.12
C LEU A 300 26.70 2.82 -1.54
N PHE A 301 25.53 3.33 -1.81
CA PHE A 301 25.12 3.83 -3.14
C PHE A 301 24.49 5.21 -3.00
N PRO A 302 25.30 6.26 -2.75
CA PRO A 302 24.79 7.61 -2.65
C PRO A 302 24.36 8.15 -4.02
N SER A 303 23.58 9.23 -4.00
CA SER A 303 23.30 10.04 -5.20
C SER A 303 24.58 10.64 -5.78
N ALA A 304 24.51 11.18 -7.00
CA ALA A 304 25.66 11.78 -7.66
C ALA A 304 26.33 12.93 -6.87
N GLY A 305 25.58 13.61 -5.99
CA GLY A 305 26.10 14.63 -5.06
C GLY A 305 26.79 14.07 -3.81
N GLY A 306 26.89 12.75 -3.65
CA GLY A 306 27.65 12.09 -2.57
C GLY A 306 26.95 11.98 -1.21
N SER A 307 25.87 12.70 -0.95
CA SER A 307 25.26 12.79 0.39
C SER A 307 23.80 12.32 0.52
N GLY A 308 23.09 12.17 -0.58
CA GLY A 308 21.66 11.80 -0.57
C GLY A 308 21.39 10.39 -1.07
N HIS A 309 20.17 9.90 -0.85
CA HIS A 309 19.73 8.62 -1.37
C HIS A 309 19.61 8.60 -2.89
N LEU A 310 19.90 7.46 -3.49
CA LEU A 310 19.85 7.24 -4.93
C LEU A 310 18.40 7.09 -5.41
N ALA A 311 17.90 8.04 -6.18
CA ALA A 311 16.60 7.94 -6.82
C ALA A 311 16.58 6.80 -7.84
N GLN A 312 15.49 6.05 -7.88
CA GLN A 312 15.32 4.93 -8.81
C GLN A 312 15.46 5.38 -10.27
N SER A 313 14.91 6.53 -10.64
CA SER A 313 15.02 7.09 -11.99
C SER A 313 16.46 7.42 -12.39
N ALA A 314 17.29 7.90 -11.44
CA ALA A 314 18.69 8.14 -11.67
C ALA A 314 19.48 6.85 -11.84
N PHE A 315 19.22 5.85 -11.00
CA PHE A 315 19.84 4.53 -11.10
C PHE A 315 19.48 3.82 -12.42
N TYR A 316 18.23 3.90 -12.86
CA TYR A 316 17.76 3.23 -14.08
C TYR A 316 18.42 3.76 -15.36
N LYS A 317 19.03 4.95 -15.33
CA LYS A 317 19.86 5.44 -16.45
C LYS A 317 21.12 4.57 -16.67
N HIS A 318 21.60 3.90 -15.61
CA HIS A 318 22.72 2.97 -15.67
C HIS A 318 22.26 1.51 -15.78
N TRP A 319 21.15 1.18 -15.14
CA TRP A 319 20.60 -0.17 -15.16
C TRP A 319 20.02 -0.57 -16.53
N ASN A 320 19.30 0.33 -17.19
CA ASN A 320 18.69 0.01 -18.47
C ASN A 320 19.71 -0.40 -19.55
N PRO A 321 20.80 0.35 -19.79
CA PRO A 321 21.84 -0.10 -20.72
C PRO A 321 22.43 -1.47 -20.34
N ALA A 322 22.70 -1.70 -19.06
CA ALA A 322 23.31 -2.95 -18.59
C ALA A 322 22.43 -4.18 -18.86
N ARG A 323 21.12 -4.10 -18.54
CA ARG A 323 20.21 -5.21 -18.86
C ARG A 323 19.98 -5.40 -20.35
N HIS A 324 20.04 -4.34 -21.15
CA HIS A 324 19.97 -4.44 -22.60
C HIS A 324 21.24 -5.09 -23.20
N ALA A 325 22.41 -4.83 -22.65
CA ALA A 325 23.66 -5.51 -23.04
C ALA A 325 23.59 -7.03 -22.82
N ALA A 326 22.81 -7.49 -21.84
CA ALA A 326 22.52 -8.90 -21.61
C ALA A 326 21.27 -9.39 -22.36
N GLU A 327 20.75 -8.64 -23.31
CA GLU A 327 19.52 -8.93 -24.08
C GLU A 327 18.24 -9.10 -23.20
N ARG A 328 18.28 -8.60 -21.95
CA ARG A 328 17.21 -8.73 -20.96
C ARG A 328 16.48 -7.39 -20.71
N GLY A 329 16.15 -6.67 -21.78
CA GLY A 329 15.36 -5.44 -21.71
C GLY A 329 13.98 -5.58 -21.04
N ASP A 330 13.44 -6.81 -21.00
CA ASP A 330 12.19 -7.19 -20.34
C ASP A 330 12.32 -7.25 -18.81
N MET A 331 13.55 -7.43 -18.27
CA MET A 331 13.80 -7.82 -16.91
C MET A 331 13.67 -6.63 -15.92
N PRO A 332 12.75 -6.67 -14.94
CA PRO A 332 12.70 -5.68 -13.87
C PRO A 332 13.84 -5.92 -12.86
N TRP A 333 14.24 -4.87 -12.14
CA TRP A 333 15.25 -4.96 -11.09
C TRP A 333 15.01 -6.09 -10.07
N HIS A 334 13.75 -6.34 -9.73
CA HIS A 334 13.39 -7.37 -8.76
C HIS A 334 13.74 -8.81 -9.20
N ALA A 335 13.97 -9.03 -10.49
CA ALA A 335 14.39 -10.34 -11.01
C ALA A 335 15.79 -10.78 -10.49
N LEU A 336 16.65 -9.83 -10.12
CA LEU A 336 17.92 -10.14 -9.46
C LEU A 336 17.71 -10.86 -8.13
N ARG A 337 16.72 -10.41 -7.35
CA ARG A 337 16.36 -11.11 -6.11
C ARG A 337 15.78 -12.51 -6.37
N HIS A 338 15.05 -12.69 -7.46
CA HIS A 338 14.60 -14.03 -7.89
C HIS A 338 15.79 -14.93 -8.25
N TYR A 339 16.83 -14.36 -8.87
CA TYR A 339 18.07 -15.09 -9.16
C TYR A 339 18.68 -15.65 -7.86
N GLY A 340 18.94 -14.83 -6.84
CA GLY A 340 19.53 -15.27 -5.58
C GLY A 340 18.66 -16.32 -4.88
N ALA A 341 17.34 -16.15 -4.91
CA ALA A 341 16.41 -17.14 -4.35
C ALA A 341 16.49 -18.51 -5.06
N THR A 342 16.51 -18.48 -6.39
CA THR A 342 16.65 -19.69 -7.21
C THR A 342 18.01 -20.37 -6.99
N ARG A 343 19.12 -19.59 -6.93
CA ARG A 343 20.46 -20.15 -6.66
C ARG A 343 20.55 -20.79 -5.27
N ALA A 344 19.96 -20.16 -4.24
CA ALA A 344 19.91 -20.73 -2.90
C ALA A 344 19.08 -22.03 -2.86
N ALA A 345 17.93 -22.06 -3.54
CA ALA A 345 17.10 -23.26 -3.65
C ALA A 345 17.84 -24.41 -4.37
N LEU A 346 18.54 -24.10 -5.47
CA LEU A 346 19.38 -25.07 -6.20
C LEU A 346 20.55 -25.58 -5.35
N ALA A 347 21.11 -24.74 -4.47
CA ALA A 347 22.11 -25.14 -3.51
C ALA A 347 21.58 -26.02 -2.36
N GLY A 348 20.27 -26.30 -2.33
CA GLY A 348 19.66 -27.18 -1.33
C GLY A 348 19.08 -26.46 -0.11
N ALA A 349 18.95 -25.16 -0.15
CA ALA A 349 18.34 -24.41 0.97
C ALA A 349 16.93 -24.92 1.28
N THR A 350 16.66 -25.13 2.55
CA THR A 350 15.33 -25.45 3.06
C THR A 350 14.39 -24.26 2.87
N LEU A 351 13.10 -24.52 2.92
CA LEU A 351 12.08 -23.47 2.82
C LEU A 351 12.25 -22.38 3.88
N LYS A 352 12.66 -22.79 5.10
CA LYS A 352 12.87 -21.87 6.22
C LYS A 352 14.11 -20.99 6.03
N GLU A 353 15.18 -21.55 5.50
CA GLU A 353 16.40 -20.79 5.14
C GLU A 353 16.12 -19.80 4.01
N LEU A 354 15.35 -20.20 2.98
CA LEU A 354 14.91 -19.28 1.93
C LEU A 354 14.05 -18.15 2.48
N GLN A 355 13.11 -18.44 3.40
CA GLN A 355 12.31 -17.41 4.05
C GLN A 355 13.19 -16.43 4.83
N ALA A 356 14.09 -16.93 5.65
CA ALA A 356 15.02 -16.13 6.46
C ALA A 356 15.92 -15.27 5.56
N ARG A 357 16.61 -15.88 4.59
CA ARG A 357 17.52 -15.19 3.66
C ARG A 357 16.84 -14.06 2.88
N LEU A 358 15.62 -14.30 2.43
CA LEU A 358 14.86 -13.32 1.62
C LEU A 358 14.00 -12.37 2.47
N GLY A 359 13.78 -12.64 3.74
CA GLY A 359 12.86 -11.90 4.57
C GLY A 359 11.42 -11.99 4.04
N HIS A 360 10.94 -13.21 3.78
CA HIS A 360 9.56 -13.48 3.38
C HIS A 360 8.71 -13.73 4.62
N SER A 361 7.61 -12.98 4.75
CA SER A 361 6.65 -13.15 5.84
C SER A 361 5.71 -14.34 5.66
N THR A 362 5.66 -14.94 4.46
CA THR A 362 4.76 -16.06 4.14
C THR A 362 5.52 -17.22 3.48
N VAL A 363 5.12 -18.44 3.81
CA VAL A 363 5.62 -19.68 3.18
C VAL A 363 5.37 -19.68 1.68
N ALA A 364 4.19 -19.25 1.24
CA ALA A 364 3.82 -19.21 -0.17
C ALA A 364 4.79 -18.37 -1.04
N ALA A 365 5.41 -17.32 -0.47
CA ALA A 365 6.38 -16.50 -1.19
C ALA A 365 7.69 -17.26 -1.43
N ALA A 366 8.12 -18.12 -0.51
CA ALA A 366 9.34 -18.91 -0.64
C ALA A 366 9.11 -20.18 -1.47
N MET A 367 7.92 -20.77 -1.41
CA MET A 367 7.53 -21.95 -2.21
C MET A 367 7.70 -21.76 -3.72
N ARG A 368 7.63 -20.52 -4.21
CA ARG A 368 7.84 -20.21 -5.64
C ARG A 368 9.20 -20.62 -6.20
N TYR A 369 10.19 -20.83 -5.33
CA TYR A 369 11.56 -21.18 -5.69
C TYR A 369 11.87 -22.67 -5.47
N GLN A 370 10.97 -23.41 -4.84
CA GLN A 370 11.10 -24.84 -4.59
C GLN A 370 10.55 -25.60 -5.82
N HIS A 371 11.38 -25.75 -6.83
CA HIS A 371 11.04 -26.56 -8.01
C HIS A 371 11.47 -28.02 -7.77
N THR A 372 10.52 -28.93 -7.85
CA THR A 372 10.76 -30.38 -7.64
C THR A 372 11.24 -31.11 -8.89
N ALA A 373 11.11 -30.50 -10.07
CA ALA A 373 11.45 -31.17 -11.32
C ALA A 373 12.95 -31.45 -11.46
N GLY A 374 13.31 -32.72 -11.56
CA GLY A 374 14.67 -33.21 -11.90
C GLY A 374 15.66 -33.30 -10.74
N ARG A 375 15.23 -33.19 -9.47
CA ARG A 375 16.13 -33.27 -8.31
C ARG A 375 16.09 -34.61 -7.56
N ASP A 376 15.23 -35.53 -7.95
CA ASP A 376 15.05 -36.78 -7.18
C ASP A 376 16.29 -37.66 -7.22
N GLU A 377 16.97 -37.79 -8.36
CA GLU A 377 18.23 -38.48 -8.48
C GLU A 377 19.36 -37.87 -7.63
N GLU A 378 19.46 -36.52 -7.65
CA GLU A 378 20.42 -35.79 -6.82
C GLU A 378 20.13 -35.95 -5.33
N LEU A 379 18.85 -35.93 -4.96
CA LEU A 379 18.43 -36.18 -3.58
C LEU A 379 18.79 -37.59 -3.14
N ALA A 380 18.50 -38.61 -3.97
CA ALA A 380 18.83 -39.99 -3.68
C ALA A 380 20.34 -40.19 -3.54
N ARG A 381 21.16 -39.56 -4.40
CA ARG A 381 22.63 -39.58 -4.28
C ARG A 381 23.11 -39.00 -2.94
N ARG A 382 22.61 -37.82 -2.56
CA ARG A 382 22.95 -37.16 -1.27
C ARG A 382 22.50 -37.97 -0.06
N MET A 383 21.33 -38.62 -0.14
CA MET A 383 20.88 -39.53 0.93
C MET A 383 21.85 -40.70 1.12
N SER A 384 22.46 -41.22 0.04
CA SER A 384 23.47 -42.29 0.10
C SER A 384 24.81 -41.80 0.68
N GLU A 385 25.13 -40.50 0.55
CA GLU A 385 26.33 -39.89 1.16
C GLU A 385 26.21 -39.69 2.68
N LEU A 386 24.97 -39.73 3.22
CA LEU A 386 24.66 -39.57 4.63
C LEU A 386 24.53 -40.92 5.38
N ALA A 387 24.56 -42.05 4.66
CA ALA A 387 24.46 -43.40 5.21
C ALA A 387 25.82 -44.00 5.50
#